data_11445c410dab2d49b211a7333f434a4b
#
_entry.id   11445c410dab2d49b211a7333f434a4b
#
_cell.length_a   1.000
_cell.length_b   1.000
_cell.length_c   1.000
_cell.angle_alpha   90.00
_cell.angle_beta   90.00
_cell.angle_gamma   90.00
#
_symmetry.space_group_name_H-M   'P 1'
#
loop_
_entity.id
_entity.type
_entity.pdbx_description
1 polymer ?
#
loop_
_entity_poly.entity_id
_entity_poly.type
_entity_poly.pdbx_seq_one_letter_code
_entity_poly.pdbx_strand_id
1 'polypeptide(L)'
;LDALLSEHPGTVAVRQAITQDIQTLDSLKPIPTEAIYLKLNSVLSNIDNLAFNAVNIPQEATEIEKNALSEDVSDWQQNLSNSWNKLVDSFITIRQHEGVSIEPLLTDQERHLINQRIKLNITQAQDALMSKQASIFFSALSEAKRLVGEYFKQDDDATKTVLKALSKLEKEQLNFNPKVTLNSTQKVKEWAQ
;
A
#
# COMPACT_ATOMS: atom_id res chain seq x y z
N LEU A 1 12.62 26.81 -37.16
CA LEU A 1 13.74 26.93 -36.22
C LEU A 1 15.00 26.28 -36.82
N ASP A 2 14.86 25.13 -37.50
CA ASP A 2 15.97 24.34 -38.05
C ASP A 2 16.73 25.10 -39.16
N ALA A 3 16.01 25.85 -39.98
CA ALA A 3 16.58 26.69 -41.07
C ALA A 3 17.40 27.89 -40.56
N LEU A 4 17.00 28.46 -39.40
CA LEU A 4 17.70 29.59 -38.77
C LEU A 4 18.95 29.18 -38.02
N LEU A 5 19.01 27.92 -37.56
CA LEU A 5 20.16 27.38 -36.84
C LEU A 5 21.26 26.84 -37.75
N SER A 6 20.99 26.63 -39.04
CA SER A 6 21.96 26.07 -40.00
C SER A 6 23.06 27.05 -40.40
N GLU A 7 22.88 28.36 -40.17
CA GLU A 7 23.80 29.40 -40.63
C GLU A 7 24.92 29.80 -39.66
N HIS A 8 24.88 29.26 -38.40
CA HIS A 8 25.89 29.66 -37.40
C HIS A 8 26.84 28.49 -37.06
N PRO A 9 28.16 28.66 -37.16
CA PRO A 9 29.13 27.66 -36.70
C PRO A 9 28.98 27.51 -35.18
N GLY A 10 28.79 26.31 -34.69
CA GLY A 10 28.57 25.98 -33.29
C GLY A 10 27.16 25.47 -32.95
N THR A 11 26.17 25.70 -33.82
CA THR A 11 24.81 25.15 -33.60
C THR A 11 24.73 23.65 -33.80
N VAL A 12 25.69 23.03 -34.53
CA VAL A 12 25.73 21.58 -34.73
C VAL A 12 25.80 20.80 -33.40
N ALA A 13 26.66 21.28 -32.48
CA ALA A 13 26.79 20.62 -31.16
C ALA A 13 25.50 20.73 -30.34
N VAL A 14 24.81 21.88 -30.41
CA VAL A 14 23.51 22.09 -29.75
C VAL A 14 22.44 21.17 -30.34
N ARG A 15 22.37 21.08 -31.68
CA ARG A 15 21.42 20.17 -32.38
C ARG A 15 21.65 18.71 -32.00
N GLN A 16 22.91 18.26 -32.01
CA GLN A 16 23.25 16.91 -31.58
C GLN A 16 22.83 16.64 -30.15
N ALA A 17 23.10 17.57 -29.22
CA ALA A 17 22.69 17.45 -27.83
C ALA A 17 21.15 17.36 -27.69
N ILE A 18 20.41 18.20 -28.43
CA ILE A 18 18.94 18.17 -28.45
C ILE A 18 18.44 16.82 -28.98
N THR A 19 19.03 16.30 -30.06
CA THR A 19 18.66 15.00 -30.63
C THR A 19 18.91 13.86 -29.64
N GLN A 20 20.05 13.88 -28.93
CA GLN A 20 20.34 12.91 -27.88
C GLN A 20 19.37 13.01 -26.71
N ASP A 21 19.01 14.22 -26.28
CA ASP A 21 18.05 14.44 -25.21
C ASP A 21 16.66 13.92 -25.60
N ILE A 22 16.22 14.17 -26.84
CA ILE A 22 14.96 13.62 -27.37
C ILE A 22 14.99 12.09 -27.35
N GLN A 23 16.05 11.46 -27.84
CA GLN A 23 16.20 9.99 -27.79
C GLN A 23 16.17 9.46 -26.35
N THR A 24 16.80 10.17 -25.41
CA THR A 24 16.79 9.82 -23.99
C THR A 24 15.38 9.89 -23.43
N LEU A 25 14.62 10.98 -23.74
CA LEU A 25 13.24 11.15 -23.31
C LEU A 25 12.31 10.10 -23.94
N ASP A 26 12.49 9.80 -25.23
CA ASP A 26 11.69 8.79 -25.94
C ASP A 26 11.96 7.37 -25.41
N SER A 27 13.16 7.12 -24.88
CA SER A 27 13.50 5.84 -24.24
C SER A 27 12.81 5.61 -22.89
N LEU A 28 12.27 6.66 -22.27
CA LEU A 28 11.52 6.55 -21.02
C LEU A 28 10.18 5.86 -21.27
N LYS A 29 10.01 4.70 -20.66
CA LYS A 29 8.75 3.97 -20.75
C LYS A 29 7.65 4.75 -20.04
N PRO A 30 6.54 5.10 -20.72
CA PRO A 30 5.40 5.73 -20.07
C PRO A 30 4.80 4.77 -19.06
N ILE A 31 4.39 5.31 -17.90
CA ILE A 31 3.67 4.53 -16.90
C ILE A 31 2.27 4.24 -17.46
N PRO A 32 1.84 2.97 -17.55
CA PRO A 32 0.52 2.62 -18.09
C PRO A 32 -0.57 2.88 -17.03
N THR A 33 -0.76 4.15 -16.68
CA THR A 33 -1.66 4.61 -15.59
C THR A 33 -3.07 4.06 -15.74
N GLU A 34 -3.63 4.12 -16.96
CA GLU A 34 -4.97 3.60 -17.23
C GLU A 34 -5.07 2.08 -16.99
N ALA A 35 -4.11 1.33 -17.49
CA ALA A 35 -4.10 -0.13 -17.28
C ALA A 35 -3.96 -0.51 -15.81
N ILE A 36 -3.17 0.24 -15.04
CA ILE A 36 -3.02 0.06 -13.59
C ILE A 36 -4.34 0.41 -12.89
N TYR A 37 -4.98 1.52 -13.26
CA TYR A 37 -6.27 1.94 -12.70
C TYR A 37 -7.36 0.88 -12.95
N LEU A 38 -7.45 0.36 -14.16
CA LEU A 38 -8.42 -0.69 -14.51
C LEU A 38 -8.17 -2.00 -13.73
N LYS A 39 -6.91 -2.37 -13.49
CA LYS A 39 -6.57 -3.51 -12.63
C LYS A 39 -7.04 -3.29 -11.18
N LEU A 40 -6.83 -2.09 -10.62
CA LEU A 40 -7.32 -1.73 -9.29
C LEU A 40 -8.85 -1.81 -9.22
N ASN A 41 -9.53 -1.31 -10.25
CA ASN A 41 -10.99 -1.38 -10.33
C ASN A 41 -11.50 -2.83 -10.39
N SER A 42 -10.80 -3.70 -11.13
CA SER A 42 -11.09 -5.14 -11.13
C SER A 42 -10.91 -5.78 -9.75
N VAL A 43 -9.85 -5.41 -9.01
CA VAL A 43 -9.66 -5.87 -7.63
C VAL A 43 -10.82 -5.39 -6.75
N LEU A 44 -11.16 -4.09 -6.82
CA LEU A 44 -12.24 -3.47 -6.04
C LEU A 44 -13.56 -4.22 -6.21
N SER A 45 -13.92 -4.58 -7.45
CA SER A 45 -15.15 -5.29 -7.78
C SER A 45 -15.22 -6.73 -7.25
N ASN A 46 -14.08 -7.34 -6.95
CA ASN A 46 -14.01 -8.72 -6.49
C ASN A 46 -13.93 -8.85 -4.95
N ILE A 47 -13.75 -7.76 -4.20
CA ILE A 47 -13.59 -7.83 -2.74
C ILE A 47 -14.80 -8.43 -2.04
N ASP A 48 -16.02 -8.08 -2.46
CA ASP A 48 -17.25 -8.59 -1.83
C ASP A 48 -17.48 -10.09 -2.07
N ASN A 49 -16.81 -10.67 -3.05
CA ASN A 49 -16.95 -12.08 -3.41
C ASN A 49 -15.93 -12.98 -2.69
N LEU A 50 -15.04 -12.41 -1.89
CA LEU A 50 -14.01 -13.17 -1.19
C LEU A 50 -14.60 -13.90 0.02
N ALA A 51 -14.17 -15.15 0.21
CA ALA A 51 -14.58 -15.96 1.35
C ALA A 51 -13.71 -15.63 2.57
N PHE A 52 -14.34 -15.20 3.67
CA PHE A 52 -13.62 -14.96 4.93
C PHE A 52 -13.06 -16.24 5.52
N ASN A 53 -11.90 -16.13 6.16
CA ASN A 53 -11.42 -17.16 7.09
C ASN A 53 -12.40 -17.28 8.26
N ALA A 54 -12.43 -18.46 8.90
CA ALA A 54 -12.84 -18.56 10.28
C ALA A 54 -11.72 -17.93 11.11
N VAL A 55 -11.79 -16.61 11.41
CA VAL A 55 -10.74 -15.91 12.15
C VAL A 55 -10.98 -16.10 13.62
N ASN A 56 -10.00 -16.68 14.33
CA ASN A 56 -9.90 -16.60 15.76
C ASN A 56 -9.61 -15.15 16.16
N ILE A 57 -10.66 -14.37 16.40
CA ILE A 57 -10.48 -13.14 17.16
C ILE A 57 -10.45 -13.58 18.62
N PRO A 58 -9.36 -13.35 19.36
CA PRO A 58 -9.39 -13.50 20.80
C PRO A 58 -10.54 -12.62 21.28
N GLN A 59 -11.63 -13.21 21.74
CA GLN A 59 -12.63 -12.46 22.48
C GLN A 59 -11.86 -11.86 23.65
N GLU A 60 -11.54 -10.58 23.61
CA GLU A 60 -11.24 -9.87 24.83
C GLU A 60 -12.38 -10.22 25.75
N ALA A 61 -12.02 -11.00 26.79
CA ALA A 61 -12.95 -11.43 27.78
C ALA A 61 -13.58 -10.18 28.38
N THR A 62 -14.75 -9.80 27.89
CA THR A 62 -15.66 -8.87 28.53
C THR A 62 -16.36 -9.61 29.67
N GLU A 63 -15.63 -10.41 30.40
CA GLU A 63 -15.90 -10.69 31.79
C GLU A 63 -15.00 -9.77 32.61
N ILE A 64 -15.42 -8.52 32.71
CA ILE A 64 -15.11 -7.75 33.89
C ILE A 64 -15.77 -8.52 35.03
N GLU A 65 -15.05 -9.52 35.55
CA GLU A 65 -15.27 -9.92 36.91
C GLU A 65 -15.18 -8.63 37.72
N LYS A 66 -16.32 -8.23 38.28
CA LYS A 66 -16.42 -7.24 39.31
C LYS A 66 -15.69 -7.74 40.55
N ASN A 67 -14.40 -7.87 40.47
CA ASN A 67 -13.51 -8.04 41.62
C ASN A 67 -13.21 -6.63 42.12
N ALA A 68 -13.81 -6.35 43.25
CA ALA A 68 -13.73 -5.16 44.08
C ALA A 68 -12.45 -4.36 43.86
N LEU A 69 -12.60 -3.21 43.25
CA LEU A 69 -11.59 -2.15 43.29
C LEU A 69 -11.47 -1.75 44.75
N SER A 70 -10.31 -1.98 45.33
CA SER A 70 -9.94 -1.39 46.62
C SER A 70 -10.01 0.13 46.46
N GLU A 71 -10.76 0.80 47.35
CA GLU A 71 -10.95 2.25 47.35
C GLU A 71 -9.71 3.01 47.87
N ASP A 72 -8.56 2.38 47.98
CA ASP A 72 -7.34 2.99 48.51
C ASP A 72 -6.46 3.53 47.39
N VAL A 73 -6.30 4.83 47.36
CA VAL A 73 -5.58 5.59 46.30
C VAL A 73 -4.06 5.30 46.27
N SER A 74 -3.51 4.64 47.30
CA SER A 74 -2.10 4.31 47.41
C SER A 74 -1.66 3.10 46.53
N ASP A 75 -2.62 2.26 46.10
CA ASP A 75 -2.31 1.00 45.40
C ASP A 75 -2.46 1.09 43.87
N TRP A 76 -2.68 2.29 43.32
CA TRP A 76 -2.91 2.45 41.89
C TRP A 76 -1.70 2.01 41.02
N GLN A 77 -0.47 2.23 41.52
CA GLN A 77 0.75 1.79 40.79
C GLN A 77 0.86 0.27 40.74
N GLN A 78 0.49 -0.40 41.83
CA GLN A 78 0.51 -1.85 41.92
C GLN A 78 -0.63 -2.48 41.09
N ASN A 79 -1.80 -1.85 41.10
CA ASN A 79 -2.94 -2.25 40.28
C ASN A 79 -2.69 -2.03 38.78
N LEU A 80 -1.98 -0.95 38.41
CA LEU A 80 -1.59 -0.70 37.04
C LEU A 80 -0.53 -1.69 36.55
N SER A 81 0.47 -1.99 37.40
CA SER A 81 1.51 -3.01 37.10
C SER A 81 0.89 -4.41 36.98
N ASN A 82 -0.05 -4.77 37.84
CA ASN A 82 -0.75 -6.05 37.78
C ASN A 82 -1.66 -6.16 36.55
N SER A 83 -2.32 -5.06 36.18
CA SER A 83 -3.12 -4.98 34.95
C SER A 83 -2.26 -5.06 33.69
N TRP A 84 -1.08 -4.42 33.71
CA TRP A 84 -0.11 -4.49 32.62
C TRP A 84 0.50 -5.89 32.46
N ASN A 85 0.87 -6.53 33.56
CA ASN A 85 1.38 -7.91 33.54
C ASN A 85 0.31 -8.89 33.05
N LYS A 86 -0.94 -8.76 33.48
CA LYS A 86 -2.07 -9.57 32.96
C LYS A 86 -2.30 -9.34 31.46
N LEU A 87 -2.13 -8.12 30.98
CA LEU A 87 -2.25 -7.80 29.56
C LEU A 87 -1.09 -8.44 28.76
N VAL A 88 0.14 -8.33 29.26
CA VAL A 88 1.31 -8.94 28.63
C VAL A 88 1.22 -10.46 28.64
N ASP A 89 0.79 -11.06 29.77
CA ASP A 89 0.59 -12.50 29.88
C ASP A 89 -0.50 -13.01 28.94
N SER A 90 -1.58 -12.25 28.73
CA SER A 90 -2.61 -12.61 27.76
C SER A 90 -2.07 -12.59 26.32
N PHE A 91 -1.17 -11.66 25.98
CA PHE A 91 -0.49 -11.65 24.68
C PHE A 91 0.52 -12.80 24.50
N ILE A 92 1.15 -13.26 25.59
CA ILE A 92 2.14 -14.35 25.54
C ILE A 92 1.45 -15.73 25.57
N THR A 93 0.32 -15.87 26.27
CA THR A 93 -0.41 -17.13 26.41
C THR A 93 -1.10 -17.56 25.10
N ILE A 94 -1.32 -16.67 24.16
CA ILE A 94 -1.91 -16.97 22.84
C ILE A 94 -1.03 -17.91 21.99
N ARG A 95 0.23 -18.14 22.35
CA ARG A 95 1.15 -19.02 21.59
C ARG A 95 1.19 -20.49 22.00
N GLN A 96 0.47 -20.92 23.03
CA GLN A 96 0.65 -22.30 23.58
C GLN A 96 -0.63 -23.03 23.99
N HIS A 97 -1.78 -22.84 23.37
CA HIS A 97 -2.92 -23.73 23.60
C HIS A 97 -3.30 -24.50 22.35
N GLU A 98 -2.77 -25.72 22.24
CA GLU A 98 -3.40 -26.84 21.52
C GLU A 98 -4.63 -27.28 22.32
N GLY A 99 -5.74 -26.62 22.14
CA GLY A 99 -7.02 -27.00 22.70
C GLY A 99 -8.13 -26.47 21.81
N VAL A 100 -9.11 -27.30 21.52
CA VAL A 100 -10.27 -26.99 20.67
C VAL A 100 -10.82 -25.59 21.02
N SER A 101 -10.34 -24.59 20.33
CA SER A 101 -10.77 -23.22 20.43
C SER A 101 -12.09 -23.10 19.68
N ILE A 102 -13.17 -22.76 20.40
CA ILE A 102 -14.42 -22.30 19.78
C ILE A 102 -14.07 -20.95 19.15
N GLU A 103 -13.82 -20.96 17.84
CA GLU A 103 -13.44 -19.78 17.07
C GLU A 103 -14.60 -18.79 17.05
N PRO A 104 -14.48 -17.58 17.62
CA PRO A 104 -15.48 -16.55 17.40
C PRO A 104 -15.48 -16.16 15.93
N LEU A 105 -16.58 -16.47 15.26
CA LEU A 105 -16.77 -16.06 13.87
C LEU A 105 -16.90 -14.54 13.83
N LEU A 106 -16.25 -13.91 12.84
CA LEU A 106 -16.49 -12.51 12.54
C LEU A 106 -17.98 -12.25 12.37
N THR A 107 -18.49 -11.23 13.07
CA THR A 107 -19.85 -10.74 12.86
C THR A 107 -20.01 -10.16 11.45
N ASP A 108 -21.23 -10.09 10.95
CA ASP A 108 -21.49 -9.49 9.63
C ASP A 108 -21.07 -8.01 9.59
N GLN A 109 -21.16 -7.30 10.71
CA GLN A 109 -20.69 -5.91 10.83
C GLN A 109 -19.17 -5.82 10.69
N GLU A 110 -18.42 -6.69 11.36
CA GLU A 110 -16.96 -6.74 11.27
C GLU A 110 -16.50 -7.10 9.86
N ARG A 111 -17.12 -8.08 9.22
CA ARG A 111 -16.88 -8.43 7.81
C ARG A 111 -17.11 -7.24 6.88
N HIS A 112 -18.21 -6.52 7.10
CA HIS A 112 -18.52 -5.32 6.32
C HIS A 112 -17.44 -4.24 6.50
N LEU A 113 -17.01 -3.99 7.73
CA LEU A 113 -15.96 -3.01 8.04
C LEU A 113 -14.61 -3.39 7.38
N ILE A 114 -14.23 -4.66 7.42
CA ILE A 114 -13.01 -5.16 6.75
C ILE A 114 -13.10 -4.91 5.25
N ASN A 115 -14.22 -5.28 4.61
CA ASN A 115 -14.43 -5.03 3.18
C ASN A 115 -14.32 -3.55 2.84
N GLN A 116 -14.98 -2.68 3.64
CA GLN A 116 -14.93 -1.23 3.43
C GLN A 116 -13.49 -0.69 3.58
N ARG A 117 -12.74 -1.17 4.56
CA ARG A 117 -11.36 -0.77 4.77
C ARG A 117 -10.46 -1.17 3.60
N ILE A 118 -10.62 -2.37 3.05
CA ILE A 118 -9.88 -2.81 1.87
C ILE A 118 -10.25 -1.95 0.66
N LYS A 119 -11.54 -1.72 0.43
CA LYS A 119 -12.02 -0.86 -0.67
C LYS A 119 -11.47 0.56 -0.56
N LEU A 120 -11.44 1.12 0.64
CA LEU A 120 -10.86 2.44 0.90
C LEU A 120 -9.37 2.48 0.53
N ASN A 121 -8.59 1.47 0.92
CA ASN A 121 -7.18 1.40 0.56
C ASN A 121 -7.00 1.29 -0.97
N ILE A 122 -7.81 0.49 -1.66
CA ILE A 122 -7.75 0.40 -3.13
C ILE A 122 -8.09 1.74 -3.78
N THR A 123 -9.12 2.44 -3.30
CA THR A 123 -9.49 3.77 -3.79
C THR A 123 -8.37 4.79 -3.52
N GLN A 124 -7.76 4.74 -2.35
CA GLN A 124 -6.60 5.57 -2.02
C GLN A 124 -5.42 5.31 -2.97
N ALA A 125 -5.19 4.04 -3.34
CA ALA A 125 -4.18 3.72 -4.35
C ALA A 125 -4.54 4.29 -5.72
N GLN A 126 -5.82 4.27 -6.14
CA GLN A 126 -6.27 4.91 -7.38
C GLN A 126 -6.02 6.41 -7.37
N ASP A 127 -6.37 7.09 -6.28
CA ASP A 127 -6.17 8.54 -6.12
C ASP A 127 -4.68 8.90 -6.12
N ALA A 128 -3.86 8.11 -5.44
CA ALA A 128 -2.41 8.28 -5.39
C ALA A 128 -1.76 8.09 -6.77
N LEU A 129 -2.25 7.11 -7.56
CA LEU A 129 -1.82 6.90 -8.94
C LEU A 129 -2.11 8.12 -9.83
N MET A 130 -3.33 8.65 -9.75
CA MET A 130 -3.75 9.84 -10.52
C MET A 130 -3.01 11.09 -10.07
N SER A 131 -2.73 11.22 -8.78
CA SER A 131 -1.96 12.32 -8.19
C SER A 131 -0.44 12.14 -8.30
N LYS A 132 0.03 11.05 -8.94
CA LYS A 132 1.46 10.73 -9.15
C LYS A 132 2.24 10.58 -7.84
N GLN A 133 1.61 10.04 -6.79
CA GLN A 133 2.16 9.86 -5.46
C GLN A 133 2.54 8.38 -5.22
N ALA A 134 3.69 7.95 -5.76
CA ALA A 134 4.11 6.55 -5.74
C ALA A 134 4.18 5.95 -4.32
N SER A 135 4.69 6.68 -3.33
CA SER A 135 4.82 6.20 -1.95
C SER A 135 3.45 5.87 -1.32
N ILE A 136 2.45 6.73 -1.53
CA ILE A 136 1.08 6.53 -1.03
C ILE A 136 0.43 5.35 -1.76
N PHE A 137 0.64 5.25 -3.08
CA PHE A 137 0.16 4.13 -3.89
C PHE A 137 0.62 2.78 -3.33
N PHE A 138 1.93 2.61 -3.11
CA PHE A 138 2.47 1.35 -2.60
C PHE A 138 2.08 1.06 -1.15
N SER A 139 1.99 2.08 -0.29
CA SER A 139 1.53 1.93 1.08
C SER A 139 0.08 1.44 1.14
N ALA A 140 -0.80 2.02 0.34
CA ALA A 140 -2.20 1.64 0.27
C ALA A 140 -2.39 0.21 -0.28
N LEU A 141 -1.61 -0.17 -1.32
CA LEU A 141 -1.62 -1.54 -1.85
C LEU A 141 -1.15 -2.56 -0.83
N SER A 142 -0.07 -2.27 -0.13
CA SER A 142 0.49 -3.16 0.89
C SER A 142 -0.51 -3.40 2.03
N GLU A 143 -1.19 -2.35 2.49
CA GLU A 143 -2.22 -2.48 3.53
C GLU A 143 -3.44 -3.26 3.02
N ALA A 144 -3.92 -3.01 1.79
CA ALA A 144 -5.00 -3.79 1.21
C ALA A 144 -4.64 -5.28 1.09
N LYS A 145 -3.42 -5.57 0.62
CA LYS A 145 -2.91 -6.94 0.50
C LYS A 145 -2.77 -7.63 1.85
N ARG A 146 -2.29 -6.92 2.88
CA ARG A 146 -2.19 -7.43 4.25
C ARG A 146 -3.56 -7.84 4.78
N LEU A 147 -4.56 -6.97 4.64
CA LEU A 147 -5.93 -7.25 5.09
C LEU A 147 -6.54 -8.44 4.35
N VAL A 148 -6.36 -8.54 3.03
CA VAL A 148 -6.83 -9.72 2.27
C VAL A 148 -6.12 -10.98 2.75
N GLY A 149 -4.81 -10.92 2.99
CA GLY A 149 -4.03 -12.05 3.49
C GLY A 149 -4.43 -12.52 4.89
N GLU A 150 -4.85 -11.60 5.75
CA GLU A 150 -5.20 -11.87 7.15
C GLU A 150 -6.62 -12.41 7.32
N TYR A 151 -7.58 -11.83 6.59
CA TYR A 151 -9.00 -12.09 6.86
C TYR A 151 -9.68 -13.05 5.88
N PHE A 152 -9.07 -13.36 4.73
CA PHE A 152 -9.72 -14.20 3.71
C PHE A 152 -9.01 -15.54 3.50
N LYS A 153 -9.79 -16.55 3.09
CA LYS A 153 -9.29 -17.91 2.85
C LYS A 153 -8.23 -17.92 1.75
N GLN A 154 -7.01 -18.32 2.12
CA GLN A 154 -5.85 -18.31 1.23
C GLN A 154 -5.90 -19.43 0.16
N ASP A 155 -6.68 -20.48 0.39
CA ASP A 155 -6.90 -21.60 -0.52
C ASP A 155 -8.00 -21.30 -1.57
N ASP A 156 -8.83 -20.26 -1.35
CA ASP A 156 -9.87 -19.82 -2.27
C ASP A 156 -9.27 -19.18 -3.54
N ASP A 157 -9.78 -19.55 -4.71
CA ASP A 157 -9.23 -19.11 -5.99
C ASP A 157 -9.47 -17.62 -6.26
N ALA A 158 -10.58 -17.06 -5.76
CA ALA A 158 -10.86 -15.63 -5.84
C ALA A 158 -9.83 -14.84 -5.01
N THR A 159 -9.55 -15.29 -3.78
CA THR A 159 -8.55 -14.69 -2.90
C THR A 159 -7.15 -14.76 -3.52
N LYS A 160 -6.74 -15.92 -4.05
CA LYS A 160 -5.46 -16.07 -4.76
C LYS A 160 -5.34 -15.11 -5.94
N THR A 161 -6.42 -14.95 -6.69
CA THR A 161 -6.45 -14.05 -7.85
C THR A 161 -6.26 -12.58 -7.43
N VAL A 162 -6.95 -12.15 -6.39
CA VAL A 162 -6.82 -10.79 -5.83
C VAL A 162 -5.41 -10.56 -5.28
N LEU A 163 -4.88 -11.47 -4.48
CA LEU A 163 -3.51 -11.37 -3.92
C LEU A 163 -2.45 -11.34 -5.02
N LYS A 164 -2.62 -12.14 -6.08
CA LYS A 164 -1.72 -12.14 -7.23
C LYS A 164 -1.79 -10.81 -7.99
N ALA A 165 -2.99 -10.24 -8.15
CA ALA A 165 -3.18 -8.94 -8.79
C ALA A 165 -2.51 -7.82 -7.97
N LEU A 166 -2.74 -7.77 -6.66
CA LEU A 166 -2.11 -6.79 -5.76
C LEU A 166 -0.58 -6.93 -5.77
N SER A 167 -0.06 -8.17 -5.68
CA SER A 167 1.38 -8.43 -5.72
C SER A 167 2.02 -8.05 -7.06
N LYS A 168 1.28 -8.12 -8.17
CA LYS A 168 1.76 -7.67 -9.48
C LYS A 168 1.80 -6.15 -9.55
N LEU A 169 0.80 -5.47 -8.98
CA LEU A 169 0.73 -4.01 -8.90
C LEU A 169 1.84 -3.43 -8.01
N GLU A 170 2.21 -4.09 -6.92
CA GLU A 170 3.35 -3.69 -6.06
C GLU A 170 4.70 -3.74 -6.78
N LYS A 171 4.82 -4.54 -7.85
CA LYS A 171 6.05 -4.65 -8.65
C LYS A 171 6.13 -3.66 -9.81
N GLU A 172 5.06 -2.90 -10.07
CA GLU A 172 5.07 -1.90 -11.13
C GLU A 172 6.04 -0.76 -10.79
N GLN A 173 6.79 -0.30 -11.78
CA GLN A 173 7.74 0.80 -11.60
C GLN A 173 7.02 2.13 -11.85
N LEU A 174 6.63 2.82 -10.78
CA LEU A 174 5.97 4.13 -10.84
C LEU A 174 7.00 5.26 -10.70
N ASN A 175 7.78 5.48 -11.74
CA ASN A 175 8.71 6.61 -11.79
C ASN A 175 8.03 7.83 -12.45
N PHE A 176 7.25 8.57 -11.67
CA PHE A 176 6.52 9.75 -12.17
C PHE A 176 7.43 10.95 -12.46
N ASN A 177 8.62 11.00 -11.86
CA ASN A 177 9.58 12.09 -12.04
C ASN A 177 10.97 11.51 -12.34
N PRO A 178 11.20 10.99 -13.55
CA PRO A 178 12.50 10.47 -13.93
C PRO A 178 13.51 11.63 -13.92
N LYS A 179 14.59 11.45 -13.16
CA LYS A 179 15.70 12.41 -13.19
C LYS A 179 16.47 12.23 -14.49
N VAL A 180 16.18 13.08 -15.47
CA VAL A 180 16.90 13.12 -16.75
C VAL A 180 17.79 14.35 -16.76
N THR A 181 19.08 14.15 -16.98
CA THR A 181 20.02 15.24 -17.20
C THR A 181 20.01 15.58 -18.68
N LEU A 182 19.56 16.79 -19.04
CA LEU A 182 19.54 17.25 -20.41
C LEU A 182 20.85 17.92 -20.76
N ASN A 183 21.60 17.37 -21.73
CA ASN A 183 22.87 17.88 -22.20
C ASN A 183 22.72 19.17 -23.04
N SER A 184 21.59 19.30 -23.73
CA SER A 184 21.28 20.48 -24.54
C SER A 184 21.30 21.77 -23.74
N THR A 185 20.83 21.76 -22.50
CA THR A 185 20.80 22.93 -21.62
C THR A 185 22.19 23.50 -21.37
N GLN A 186 23.19 22.63 -21.16
CA GLN A 186 24.56 23.04 -20.99
C GLN A 186 25.18 23.55 -22.30
N LYS A 187 24.93 22.86 -23.43
CA LYS A 187 25.43 23.25 -24.73
C LYS A 187 24.89 24.57 -25.24
N VAL A 188 23.62 24.88 -24.93
CA VAL A 188 23.02 26.18 -25.23
C VAL A 188 23.69 27.29 -24.40
N LYS A 189 23.99 27.06 -23.12
CA LYS A 189 24.70 28.04 -22.27
C LYS A 189 26.13 28.29 -22.77
N GLU A 190 26.85 27.26 -23.18
CA GLU A 190 28.19 27.38 -23.76
C GLU A 190 28.19 28.13 -25.10
N TRP A 191 27.15 27.97 -25.92
CA TRP A 191 27.01 28.66 -27.19
C TRP A 191 26.60 30.14 -27.06
N ALA A 192 25.85 30.49 -25.98
CA ALA A 192 25.36 31.83 -25.72
C ALA A 192 26.39 32.77 -25.04
N GLN A 193 27.59 32.26 -24.67
CA GLN A 193 28.69 33.02 -24.11
C GLN A 193 29.70 33.40 -25.22
#